data_0ccf3142e07fc7ffa0665f5087d18eb1
#
_entry.id   0ccf3142e07fc7ffa0665f5087d18eb1
#
_cell.length_a   1.000
_cell.length_b   1.000
_cell.length_c   1.000
_cell.angle_alpha   90.00
_cell.angle_beta   90.00
_cell.angle_gamma   90.00
#
_symmetry.space_group_name_H-M   'P 1'
#
loop_
_entity.id
_entity.type
_entity.pdbx_description
1 polymer ?
#
loop_
_entity_poly.entity_id
_entity_poly.type
_entity_poly.pdbx_seq_one_letter_code
_entity_poly.pdbx_strand_id
1 'polypeptide(L)'
;YCICMATDRTDALLEARVREMLGPSEAEFDVVVVTMQEYDPLEYYARAAVSGRETFARVGEWYALFERLGIRRLVYSMIVVQRHRSAAHSITARRQVAPQISPREVDWLLDWEAAVRGPGMPEALLDQRPAAGAAVDLMMSLRQQGEEWMPAEVAMGTPWPFMLKVDTPVWAATLLSSCDGKATVRDHLAFFRGNGIVEGVDGEASFLRLIQILISAGILTVESHPVPQIPALPKAAQP
;
A
#
# COMPACT_ATOMS: atom_id res chain seq x y z
N TYR A 1 -16.68 -10.11 5.52
CA TYR A 1 -15.38 -9.77 6.09
C TYR A 1 -15.19 -10.41 7.47
N CYS A 2 -13.93 -10.68 7.81
CA CYS A 2 -13.54 -11.30 9.08
C CYS A 2 -12.41 -10.49 9.70
N ILE A 3 -12.46 -10.21 11.00
CA ILE A 3 -11.34 -9.63 11.74
C ILE A 3 -10.73 -10.74 12.59
N CYS A 4 -9.45 -10.99 12.44
CA CYS A 4 -8.76 -12.07 13.13
C CYS A 4 -7.27 -11.82 13.31
N MET A 5 -6.65 -12.59 14.20
CA MET A 5 -5.22 -12.81 14.20
C MET A 5 -4.93 -14.00 13.27
N ALA A 6 -4.14 -13.77 12.26
CA ALA A 6 -3.72 -14.77 11.29
C ALA A 6 -2.19 -14.84 11.22
N THR A 7 -1.65 -15.58 10.27
CA THR A 7 -0.21 -15.78 10.16
C THR A 7 0.27 -15.68 8.72
N ASP A 8 1.41 -15.04 8.50
CA ASP A 8 2.21 -15.28 7.32
C ASP A 8 3.14 -16.46 7.55
N ARG A 9 3.32 -17.29 6.54
CA ARG A 9 4.23 -18.44 6.55
C ARG A 9 5.38 -18.25 5.57
N THR A 10 6.40 -19.08 5.72
CA THR A 10 7.56 -19.13 4.80
C THR A 10 7.17 -19.46 3.37
N ASP A 11 6.18 -20.32 3.20
CA ASP A 11 5.72 -20.85 1.93
C ASP A 11 4.61 -20.00 1.29
N ALA A 12 3.80 -19.29 2.09
CA ALA A 12 2.72 -18.47 1.57
C ALA A 12 2.30 -17.34 2.52
N LEU A 13 2.06 -16.17 1.96
CA LEU A 13 1.47 -15.03 2.66
C LEU A 13 -0.02 -15.30 2.95
N LEU A 14 -0.59 -14.56 3.91
CA LEU A 14 -1.98 -14.72 4.33
C LEU A 14 -2.96 -14.61 3.16
N GLU A 15 -2.80 -13.60 2.31
CA GLU A 15 -3.69 -13.37 1.16
C GLU A 15 -3.67 -14.51 0.13
N ALA A 16 -2.51 -15.12 -0.10
CA ALA A 16 -2.38 -16.29 -0.98
C ALA A 16 -3.12 -17.51 -0.41
N ARG A 17 -2.99 -17.74 0.90
CA ARG A 17 -3.68 -18.83 1.59
C ARG A 17 -5.19 -18.62 1.64
N VAL A 18 -5.66 -17.37 1.82
CA VAL A 18 -7.09 -17.06 1.73
C VAL A 18 -7.60 -17.37 0.34
N ARG A 19 -6.83 -17.04 -0.70
CA ARG A 19 -7.20 -17.36 -2.09
C ARG A 19 -7.30 -18.86 -2.31
N GLU A 20 -6.32 -19.62 -1.85
CA GLU A 20 -6.32 -21.08 -1.93
C GLU A 20 -7.57 -21.70 -1.25
N MET A 21 -7.98 -21.15 -0.10
CA MET A 21 -9.20 -21.60 0.61
C MET A 21 -10.49 -21.42 -0.20
N LEU A 22 -10.53 -20.51 -1.15
CA LEU A 22 -11.67 -20.31 -2.05
C LEU A 22 -11.79 -21.43 -3.11
N GLY A 23 -10.74 -22.21 -3.29
CA GLY A 23 -10.71 -23.36 -4.18
C GLY A 23 -11.06 -23.02 -5.63
N PRO A 24 -11.86 -23.86 -6.32
CA PRO A 24 -12.19 -23.64 -7.73
C PRO A 24 -12.90 -22.32 -8.04
N SER A 25 -13.49 -21.68 -7.03
CA SER A 25 -14.20 -20.40 -7.17
C SER A 25 -13.29 -19.19 -6.94
N GLU A 26 -12.01 -19.37 -6.69
CA GLU A 26 -11.08 -18.26 -6.36
C GLU A 26 -11.13 -17.10 -7.36
N ALA A 27 -11.32 -17.44 -8.65
CA ALA A 27 -11.37 -16.46 -9.73
C ALA A 27 -12.63 -15.56 -9.69
N GLU A 28 -13.64 -15.91 -8.89
CA GLU A 28 -14.88 -15.14 -8.77
C GLU A 28 -14.82 -14.08 -7.66
N PHE A 29 -13.75 -14.09 -6.86
CA PHE A 29 -13.66 -13.24 -5.66
C PHE A 29 -12.44 -12.33 -5.67
N ASP A 30 -12.63 -11.14 -5.15
CA ASP A 30 -11.57 -10.25 -4.73
C ASP A 30 -11.20 -10.53 -3.27
N VAL A 31 -9.90 -10.48 -2.97
CA VAL A 31 -9.35 -10.70 -1.62
C VAL A 31 -8.55 -9.48 -1.22
N VAL A 32 -8.95 -8.81 -0.16
CA VAL A 32 -8.19 -7.70 0.43
C VAL A 32 -7.86 -8.04 1.87
N VAL A 33 -6.58 -8.05 2.19
CA VAL A 33 -6.09 -8.17 3.57
C VAL A 33 -5.71 -6.77 4.05
N VAL A 34 -6.50 -6.28 4.98
CA VAL A 34 -6.28 -4.99 5.61
C VAL A 34 -5.57 -5.23 6.94
N THR A 35 -4.26 -5.02 6.95
CA THR A 35 -3.40 -5.29 8.10
C THR A 35 -3.48 -4.12 9.07
N MET A 36 -3.91 -4.39 10.30
CA MET A 36 -3.93 -3.42 11.40
C MET A 36 -2.59 -3.41 12.13
N GLN A 37 -2.03 -4.59 12.37
CA GLN A 37 -0.76 -4.74 13.06
C GLN A 37 -0.06 -6.05 12.68
N GLU A 38 1.26 -6.00 12.59
CA GLU A 38 2.11 -7.16 12.38
C GLU A 38 3.05 -7.31 13.56
N TYR A 39 3.32 -8.55 13.96
CA TYR A 39 4.22 -8.86 15.06
C TYR A 39 5.19 -9.96 14.65
N ASP A 40 6.43 -9.81 15.07
CA ASP A 40 7.33 -10.95 15.17
C ASP A 40 6.78 -11.93 16.23
N PRO A 41 6.64 -13.23 15.91
CA PRO A 41 6.04 -14.20 16.83
C PRO A 41 6.79 -14.32 18.16
N LEU A 42 8.12 -14.33 18.12
CA LEU A 42 8.93 -14.46 19.34
C LEU A 42 8.79 -13.21 20.21
N GLU A 43 8.89 -12.02 19.59
CA GLU A 43 8.74 -10.75 20.31
C GLU A 43 7.35 -10.63 20.95
N TYR A 44 6.29 -11.02 20.24
CA TYR A 44 4.91 -10.99 20.74
C TYR A 44 4.75 -11.81 22.02
N TYR A 45 5.22 -13.06 22.02
CA TYR A 45 5.09 -13.94 23.17
C TYR A 45 6.09 -13.61 24.28
N ALA A 46 7.29 -13.13 23.94
CA ALA A 46 8.25 -12.64 24.95
C ALA A 46 7.66 -11.44 25.72
N ARG A 47 7.00 -10.50 25.04
CA ARG A 47 6.29 -9.39 25.69
C ARG A 47 5.14 -9.89 26.59
N ALA A 48 4.41 -10.94 26.16
CA ALA A 48 3.37 -11.54 26.96
C ALA A 48 3.94 -12.18 28.24
N ALA A 49 5.10 -12.85 28.17
CA ALA A 49 5.78 -13.40 29.35
C ALA A 49 6.28 -12.30 30.30
N VAL A 50 6.91 -11.24 29.78
CA VAL A 50 7.35 -10.09 30.60
C VAL A 50 6.17 -9.41 31.30
N SER A 51 5.00 -9.35 30.66
CA SER A 51 3.78 -8.79 31.27
C SER A 51 3.03 -9.76 32.20
N GLY A 52 3.56 -10.95 32.43
CA GLY A 52 2.95 -11.96 33.31
C GLY A 52 1.72 -12.67 32.71
N ARG A 53 1.42 -12.47 31.44
CA ARG A 53 0.31 -13.14 30.75
C ARG A 53 0.67 -14.56 30.32
N GLU A 54 1.96 -14.85 30.17
CA GLU A 54 2.50 -16.16 29.79
C GLU A 54 3.74 -16.49 30.64
N THR A 55 4.19 -17.74 30.58
CA THR A 55 5.45 -18.17 31.19
C THR A 55 6.55 -18.30 30.16
N PHE A 56 7.80 -18.09 30.53
CA PHE A 56 8.94 -18.24 29.60
C PHE A 56 9.06 -19.68 29.05
N ALA A 57 8.66 -20.68 29.80
CA ALA A 57 8.62 -22.09 29.32
C ALA A 57 7.66 -22.20 28.10
N ARG A 58 6.47 -21.62 28.21
CA ARG A 58 5.49 -21.61 27.10
C ARG A 58 5.96 -20.81 25.90
N VAL A 59 6.72 -19.75 26.10
CA VAL A 59 7.32 -19.01 24.96
C VAL A 59 8.22 -19.92 24.13
N GLY A 60 9.04 -20.78 24.77
CA GLY A 60 9.85 -21.76 24.06
C GLY A 60 9.03 -22.79 23.28
N GLU A 61 7.93 -23.28 23.86
CA GLU A 61 7.00 -24.20 23.18
C GLU A 61 6.34 -23.57 21.96
N TRP A 62 5.88 -22.32 22.08
CA TRP A 62 5.30 -21.56 20.98
C TRP A 62 6.32 -21.30 19.87
N TYR A 63 7.56 -20.93 20.22
CA TYR A 63 8.62 -20.72 19.25
C TYR A 63 8.89 -21.98 18.44
N ALA A 64 9.06 -23.13 19.10
CA ALA A 64 9.27 -24.41 18.42
C ALA A 64 8.08 -24.80 17.52
N LEU A 65 6.86 -24.47 17.92
CA LEU A 65 5.67 -24.68 17.09
C LEU A 65 5.69 -23.79 15.85
N PHE A 66 6.03 -22.50 15.99
CA PHE A 66 6.05 -21.57 14.87
C PHE A 66 7.13 -21.91 13.86
N GLU A 67 8.32 -22.27 14.31
CA GLU A 67 9.38 -22.80 13.45
C GLU A 67 8.90 -24.01 12.64
N ARG A 68 8.28 -24.98 13.29
CA ARG A 68 7.74 -26.19 12.65
C ARG A 68 6.64 -25.87 11.63
N LEU A 69 5.81 -24.87 11.89
CA LEU A 69 4.72 -24.44 11.01
C LEU A 69 5.16 -23.41 9.97
N GLY A 70 6.44 -22.98 9.99
CA GLY A 70 6.97 -21.96 9.11
C GLY A 70 6.34 -20.57 9.31
N ILE A 71 5.85 -20.27 10.52
CA ILE A 71 5.20 -18.98 10.82
C ILE A 71 6.27 -17.89 10.95
N ARG A 72 6.19 -16.88 10.10
CA ARG A 72 7.11 -15.73 10.10
C ARG A 72 6.55 -14.52 10.81
N ARG A 73 5.25 -14.27 10.71
CA ARG A 73 4.57 -13.11 11.29
C ARG A 73 3.20 -13.49 11.82
N LEU A 74 2.81 -12.85 12.91
CA LEU A 74 1.42 -12.78 13.35
C LEU A 74 0.82 -11.51 12.75
N VAL A 75 -0.32 -11.65 12.09
CA VAL A 75 -0.98 -10.57 11.35
C VAL A 75 -2.36 -10.34 11.94
N TYR A 76 -2.52 -9.22 12.66
CA TYR A 76 -3.85 -8.76 13.07
C TYR A 76 -4.47 -7.99 11.92
N SER A 77 -5.53 -8.53 11.35
CA SER A 77 -6.08 -8.02 10.10
C SER A 77 -7.59 -8.18 9.99
N MET A 78 -8.16 -7.35 9.11
CA MET A 78 -9.47 -7.57 8.52
C MET A 78 -9.28 -8.21 7.15
N ILE A 79 -9.88 -9.36 6.93
CA ILE A 79 -9.91 -10.04 5.64
C ILE A 79 -11.25 -9.72 4.99
N VAL A 80 -11.19 -9.14 3.80
CA VAL A 80 -12.36 -8.85 2.96
C VAL A 80 -12.32 -9.80 1.79
N VAL A 81 -13.39 -10.58 1.61
CA VAL A 81 -13.61 -11.43 0.45
C VAL A 81 -14.94 -11.00 -0.14
N GLN A 82 -14.93 -10.53 -1.38
CA GLN A 82 -16.15 -10.15 -2.07
C GLN A 82 -16.18 -10.71 -3.49
N ARG A 83 -17.36 -11.12 -3.93
CA ARG A 83 -17.55 -11.54 -5.31
C ARG A 83 -17.45 -10.30 -6.20
N HIS A 84 -16.52 -10.31 -7.17
CA HIS A 84 -16.38 -9.17 -8.05
C HIS A 84 -17.58 -9.02 -9.00
N ARG A 85 -17.87 -7.76 -9.36
CA ARG A 85 -19.08 -7.41 -10.12
C ARG A 85 -18.91 -7.50 -11.64
N SER A 86 -17.67 -7.64 -12.13
CA SER A 86 -17.36 -7.64 -13.55
C SER A 86 -16.59 -8.91 -13.94
N ALA A 87 -16.56 -9.22 -15.23
CA ALA A 87 -15.72 -10.29 -15.78
C ALA A 87 -14.20 -9.95 -15.74
N ALA A 88 -13.81 -8.96 -14.98
CA ALA A 88 -12.42 -8.58 -14.77
C ALA A 88 -11.67 -9.64 -13.96
N HIS A 89 -10.34 -9.57 -14.01
CA HIS A 89 -9.48 -10.46 -13.23
C HIS A 89 -9.65 -10.22 -11.73
N SER A 90 -9.70 -11.28 -10.96
CA SER A 90 -9.77 -11.22 -9.50
C SER A 90 -8.61 -10.42 -8.90
N ILE A 91 -8.90 -9.59 -7.91
CA ILE A 91 -7.95 -8.74 -7.23
C ILE A 91 -7.46 -9.43 -5.96
N THR A 92 -6.16 -9.42 -5.71
CA THR A 92 -5.57 -9.75 -4.42
C THR A 92 -4.72 -8.56 -4.00
N ALA A 93 -5.06 -7.96 -2.86
CA ALA A 93 -4.35 -6.81 -2.34
C ALA A 93 -4.12 -6.93 -0.84
N ARG A 94 -2.98 -6.40 -0.37
CA ARG A 94 -2.69 -6.21 1.04
C ARG A 94 -2.37 -4.76 1.29
N ARG A 95 -2.96 -4.17 2.31
CA ARG A 95 -2.71 -2.78 2.72
C ARG A 95 -2.63 -2.70 4.24
N GLN A 96 -1.74 -1.87 4.73
CA GLN A 96 -1.70 -1.52 6.14
C GLN A 96 -2.60 -0.31 6.37
N VAL A 97 -3.44 -0.37 7.40
CA VAL A 97 -4.38 0.71 7.67
C VAL A 97 -3.93 1.65 8.75
N ALA A 98 -4.39 2.89 8.61
CA ALA A 98 -4.56 3.81 9.72
C ALA A 98 -5.71 3.34 10.65
N PRO A 99 -5.73 3.78 11.93
CA PRO A 99 -6.68 3.28 12.94
C PRO A 99 -8.18 3.46 12.63
N GLN A 100 -8.55 4.12 11.55
CA GLN A 100 -9.93 4.53 11.26
C GLN A 100 -10.37 4.18 9.84
N ILE A 101 -10.16 2.94 9.42
CA ILE A 101 -10.64 2.50 8.09
C ILE A 101 -12.13 2.15 8.14
N SER A 102 -12.83 2.44 7.04
CA SER A 102 -14.19 2.01 6.77
C SER A 102 -14.27 1.15 5.50
N PRO A 103 -15.38 0.47 5.23
CA PRO A 103 -15.57 -0.24 3.96
C PRO A 103 -15.36 0.63 2.71
N ARG A 104 -15.60 1.93 2.82
CA ARG A 104 -15.46 2.89 1.71
C ARG A 104 -14.02 2.97 1.17
N GLU A 105 -13.02 2.90 2.04
CA GLU A 105 -11.62 2.92 1.62
C GLU A 105 -11.23 1.61 0.93
N VAL A 106 -11.83 0.49 1.34
CA VAL A 106 -11.64 -0.80 0.67
C VAL A 106 -12.29 -0.79 -0.72
N ASP A 107 -13.51 -0.28 -0.84
CA ASP A 107 -14.19 -0.12 -2.14
C ASP A 107 -13.37 0.80 -3.06
N TRP A 108 -12.87 1.93 -2.54
CA TRP A 108 -12.01 2.83 -3.28
C TRP A 108 -10.75 2.12 -3.82
N LEU A 109 -10.09 1.30 -3.01
CA LEU A 109 -8.93 0.52 -3.45
C LEU A 109 -9.31 -0.47 -4.56
N LEU A 110 -10.40 -1.20 -4.39
CA LEU A 110 -10.85 -2.21 -5.36
C LEU A 110 -11.27 -1.58 -6.68
N ASP A 111 -11.96 -0.44 -6.65
CA ASP A 111 -12.33 0.30 -7.85
C ASP A 111 -11.09 0.74 -8.65
N TRP A 112 -10.04 1.22 -7.96
CA TRP A 112 -8.79 1.58 -8.62
C TRP A 112 -8.06 0.37 -9.18
N GLU A 113 -7.90 -0.69 -8.40
CA GLU A 113 -7.23 -1.92 -8.84
C GLU A 113 -7.95 -2.57 -10.03
N ALA A 114 -9.27 -2.49 -10.09
CA ALA A 114 -10.06 -2.94 -11.22
C ALA A 114 -9.83 -2.05 -12.46
N ALA A 115 -9.82 -0.72 -12.27
CA ALA A 115 -9.59 0.23 -13.35
C ALA A 115 -8.19 0.05 -13.98
N VAL A 116 -7.15 -0.09 -13.14
CA VAL A 116 -5.76 -0.28 -13.61
C VAL A 116 -5.58 -1.52 -14.47
N ARG A 117 -6.36 -2.57 -14.24
CA ARG A 117 -6.32 -3.82 -15.02
C ARG A 117 -7.22 -3.78 -16.24
N GLY A 118 -8.02 -2.75 -16.38
CA GLY A 118 -8.92 -2.56 -17.51
C GLY A 118 -8.18 -2.27 -18.82
N PRO A 119 -8.75 -2.66 -19.96
CA PRO A 119 -8.18 -2.33 -21.27
C PRO A 119 -8.17 -0.81 -21.46
N GLY A 120 -7.10 -0.25 -22.02
CA GLY A 120 -6.96 1.17 -22.32
C GLY A 120 -6.54 2.05 -21.13
N MET A 121 -6.24 1.48 -19.96
CA MET A 121 -5.80 2.24 -18.79
C MET A 121 -4.55 3.10 -19.03
N PRO A 122 -3.49 2.66 -19.73
CA PRO A 122 -2.33 3.51 -19.99
C PRO A 122 -2.71 4.82 -20.69
N GLU A 123 -3.55 4.74 -21.70
CA GLU A 123 -4.03 5.92 -22.45
C GLU A 123 -4.94 6.80 -21.58
N ALA A 124 -5.89 6.20 -20.87
CA ALA A 124 -6.78 6.91 -19.98
C ALA A 124 -6.01 7.62 -18.84
N LEU A 125 -4.92 7.02 -18.35
CA LEU A 125 -4.07 7.61 -17.33
C LEU A 125 -3.33 8.84 -17.83
N LEU A 126 -2.87 8.84 -19.08
CA LEU A 126 -2.15 9.96 -19.66
C LEU A 126 -2.96 11.26 -19.66
N ASP A 127 -4.27 11.17 -19.76
CA ASP A 127 -5.17 12.34 -19.81
C ASP A 127 -5.66 12.78 -18.42
N GLN A 128 -5.34 12.02 -17.35
CA GLN A 128 -5.64 12.41 -15.99
C GLN A 128 -4.78 13.59 -15.53
N ARG A 129 -5.32 14.38 -14.59
CA ARG A 129 -4.66 15.53 -13.98
C ARG A 129 -4.36 15.22 -12.50
N PRO A 130 -3.15 14.73 -12.20
CA PRO A 130 -2.82 14.35 -10.85
C PRO A 130 -2.64 15.58 -9.93
N ALA A 131 -3.14 15.46 -8.72
CA ALA A 131 -2.86 16.39 -7.63
C ALA A 131 -2.28 15.64 -6.44
N ALA A 132 -1.46 16.29 -5.63
CA ALA A 132 -0.98 15.71 -4.39
C ALA A 132 -2.15 15.42 -3.44
N GLY A 133 -2.12 14.27 -2.78
CA GLY A 133 -3.08 13.90 -1.75
C GLY A 133 -3.02 14.81 -0.52
N ALA A 134 -4.08 14.80 0.30
CA ALA A 134 -4.21 15.71 1.45
C ALA A 134 -3.22 15.41 2.60
N ALA A 135 -2.67 14.20 2.65
CA ALA A 135 -1.77 13.77 3.74
C ALA A 135 -0.59 12.99 3.15
N VAL A 136 0.38 13.72 2.61
CA VAL A 136 1.57 13.13 1.99
C VAL A 136 2.81 13.59 2.73
N ASP A 137 3.61 12.63 3.15
CA ASP A 137 4.93 12.84 3.73
C ASP A 137 6.01 12.59 2.64
N LEU A 138 6.92 13.55 2.49
CA LEU A 138 8.11 13.41 1.66
C LEU A 138 9.33 13.32 2.57
N MET A 139 10.02 12.18 2.50
CA MET A 139 11.27 11.94 3.23
C MET A 139 12.43 11.91 2.25
N MET A 140 13.46 12.70 2.52
CA MET A 140 14.65 12.77 1.68
C MET A 140 15.88 12.57 2.53
N SER A 141 16.71 11.60 2.19
CA SER A 141 18.06 11.47 2.73
C SER A 141 19.06 12.22 1.85
N LEU A 142 20.00 12.90 2.47
CA LEU A 142 21.08 13.59 1.78
C LEU A 142 22.39 12.88 2.07
N ARG A 143 23.25 12.79 1.06
CA ARG A 143 24.62 12.26 1.19
C ARG A 143 25.62 13.33 0.76
N GLN A 144 26.64 13.52 1.56
CA GLN A 144 27.72 14.43 1.20
C GLN A 144 28.56 13.83 0.05
N GLN A 145 28.72 14.60 -1.01
CA GLN A 145 29.58 14.29 -2.15
C GLN A 145 30.55 15.48 -2.37
N GLY A 146 31.78 15.32 -1.96
CA GLY A 146 32.73 16.44 -1.88
C GLY A 146 32.27 17.47 -0.84
N GLU A 147 32.04 18.71 -1.26
CA GLU A 147 31.57 19.81 -0.41
C GLU A 147 30.05 19.99 -0.43
N GLU A 148 29.33 19.24 -1.29
CA GLU A 148 27.91 19.42 -1.49
C GLU A 148 27.08 18.27 -0.90
N TRP A 149 25.87 18.60 -0.43
CA TRP A 149 24.87 17.64 0.00
C TRP A 149 23.91 17.33 -1.16
N MET A 150 23.96 16.09 -1.64
CA MET A 150 23.11 15.63 -2.75
C MET A 150 22.00 14.70 -2.26
N PRO A 151 20.79 14.79 -2.84
CA PRO A 151 19.74 13.81 -2.58
C PRO A 151 20.23 12.40 -2.93
N ALA A 152 20.17 11.48 -1.97
CA ALA A 152 20.57 10.09 -2.13
C ALA A 152 19.37 9.15 -2.26
N GLU A 153 18.36 9.36 -1.43
CA GLU A 153 17.16 8.54 -1.40
C GLU A 153 15.94 9.43 -1.15
N VAL A 154 14.85 9.08 -1.79
CA VAL A 154 13.55 9.73 -1.60
C VAL A 154 12.51 8.67 -1.33
N ALA A 155 11.72 8.86 -0.29
CA ALA A 155 10.56 8.06 -0.01
C ALA A 155 9.33 8.95 0.16
N MET A 156 8.22 8.51 -0.38
CA MET A 156 6.91 9.14 -0.19
C MET A 156 6.07 8.27 0.72
N GLY A 157 5.34 8.87 1.62
CA GLY A 157 4.45 8.18 2.51
C GLY A 157 3.10 8.86 2.63
N THR A 158 2.13 8.11 3.09
CA THR A 158 0.82 8.62 3.47
C THR A 158 0.26 7.79 4.62
N PRO A 159 -0.35 8.40 5.62
CA PRO A 159 -1.11 7.69 6.65
C PRO A 159 -2.53 7.37 6.21
N TRP A 160 -2.98 7.86 5.02
CA TRP A 160 -4.38 7.76 4.58
C TRP A 160 -4.50 7.58 3.06
N PRO A 161 -5.46 6.76 2.55
CA PRO A 161 -6.40 5.90 3.30
C PRO A 161 -5.74 4.64 3.86
N PHE A 162 -4.53 4.33 3.39
CA PHE A 162 -3.71 3.21 3.86
C PHE A 162 -2.33 3.74 4.23
N MET A 163 -1.76 3.22 5.31
CA MET A 163 -0.37 3.52 5.66
C MET A 163 0.54 2.89 4.62
N LEU A 164 1.18 3.72 3.84
CA LEU A 164 2.13 3.27 2.83
C LEU A 164 3.37 4.15 2.84
N LYS A 165 4.51 3.50 2.60
CA LYS A 165 5.76 4.15 2.27
C LYS A 165 6.27 3.54 0.96
N VAL A 166 6.62 4.39 0.00
CA VAL A 166 7.14 4.00 -1.31
C VAL A 166 8.50 4.65 -1.48
N ASP A 167 9.53 3.83 -1.66
CA ASP A 167 10.83 4.33 -2.07
C ASP A 167 10.76 4.70 -3.56
N THR A 168 11.18 5.91 -3.88
CA THR A 168 11.00 6.49 -5.21
C THR A 168 12.32 7.03 -5.75
N PRO A 169 12.47 7.15 -7.07
CA PRO A 169 13.59 7.88 -7.64
C PRO A 169 13.60 9.34 -7.14
N VAL A 170 14.79 9.95 -7.08
CA VAL A 170 14.96 11.33 -6.59
C VAL A 170 14.07 12.33 -7.36
N TRP A 171 13.92 12.14 -8.67
CA TRP A 171 13.09 13.00 -9.53
C TRP A 171 11.58 12.96 -9.18
N ALA A 172 11.13 11.92 -8.48
CA ALA A 172 9.72 11.79 -8.08
C ALA A 172 9.29 12.89 -7.08
N ALA A 173 10.24 13.46 -6.32
CA ALA A 173 9.95 14.63 -5.48
C ALA A 173 9.54 15.85 -6.33
N THR A 174 10.22 16.06 -7.46
CA THR A 174 9.85 17.11 -8.43
C THR A 174 8.48 16.84 -9.05
N LEU A 175 8.21 15.58 -9.40
CA LEU A 175 6.90 15.17 -9.89
C LEU A 175 5.80 15.52 -8.87
N LEU A 176 5.94 15.07 -7.63
CA LEU A 176 4.96 15.32 -6.56
C LEU A 176 4.69 16.83 -6.39
N SER A 177 5.76 17.63 -6.38
CA SER A 177 5.66 19.10 -6.23
C SER A 177 4.96 19.79 -7.42
N SER A 178 4.97 19.17 -8.59
CA SER A 178 4.34 19.70 -9.81
C SER A 178 2.91 19.20 -10.01
N CYS A 179 2.45 18.20 -9.24
CA CYS A 179 1.10 17.65 -9.31
C CYS A 179 0.10 18.56 -8.57
N ASP A 180 -0.39 19.58 -9.24
CA ASP A 180 -1.35 20.57 -8.71
C ASP A 180 -2.77 20.43 -9.30
N GLY A 181 -3.03 19.36 -10.04
CA GLY A 181 -4.31 19.07 -10.69
C GLY A 181 -4.54 19.84 -12.02
N LYS A 182 -3.54 20.59 -12.54
CA LYS A 182 -3.69 21.36 -13.79
C LYS A 182 -3.08 20.67 -15.00
N ALA A 183 -1.81 20.22 -14.87
CA ALA A 183 -1.12 19.51 -15.93
C ALA A 183 -1.58 18.05 -15.98
N THR A 184 -1.63 17.49 -17.20
CA THR A 184 -1.94 16.07 -17.40
C THR A 184 -0.72 15.18 -17.10
N VAL A 185 -0.93 13.89 -16.88
CA VAL A 185 0.16 12.92 -16.80
C VAL A 185 1.02 12.94 -18.08
N ARG A 186 0.40 13.17 -19.23
CA ARG A 186 1.07 13.36 -20.53
C ARG A 186 2.02 14.57 -20.52
N ASP A 187 1.59 15.70 -19.95
CA ASP A 187 2.41 16.90 -19.83
C ASP A 187 3.61 16.66 -18.93
N HIS A 188 3.40 16.00 -17.77
CA HIS A 188 4.48 15.61 -16.87
C HIS A 188 5.46 14.66 -17.55
N LEU A 189 4.98 13.64 -18.27
CA LEU A 189 5.83 12.72 -19.02
C LEU A 189 6.67 13.46 -20.06
N ALA A 190 6.07 14.38 -20.81
CA ALA A 190 6.78 15.21 -21.79
C ALA A 190 7.87 16.06 -21.15
N PHE A 191 7.59 16.67 -19.99
CA PHE A 191 8.56 17.43 -19.22
C PHE A 191 9.77 16.57 -18.79
N PHE A 192 9.52 15.41 -18.20
CA PHE A 192 10.60 14.51 -17.73
C PHE A 192 11.40 13.88 -18.87
N ARG A 193 10.77 13.65 -20.03
CA ARG A 193 11.47 13.26 -21.27
C ARG A 193 12.36 14.38 -21.80
N GLY A 194 11.84 15.60 -21.86
CA GLY A 194 12.60 16.76 -22.34
C GLY A 194 13.84 17.07 -21.49
N ASN A 195 13.85 16.63 -20.22
CA ASN A 195 14.98 16.77 -19.30
C ASN A 195 15.87 15.51 -19.22
N GLY A 196 15.68 14.51 -20.08
CA GLY A 196 16.50 13.29 -20.10
C GLY A 196 16.36 12.39 -18.86
N ILE A 197 15.27 12.54 -18.11
CA ILE A 197 15.04 11.76 -16.88
C ILE A 197 14.28 10.47 -17.20
N VAL A 198 13.36 10.54 -18.17
CA VAL A 198 12.57 9.38 -18.62
C VAL A 198 12.96 9.12 -20.08
N GLU A 199 13.66 8.02 -20.34
CA GLU A 199 14.16 7.69 -21.67
C GLU A 199 13.58 6.37 -22.19
N GLY A 200 13.25 6.35 -23.48
CA GLY A 200 12.75 5.15 -24.16
C GLY A 200 11.39 4.67 -23.69
N VAL A 201 10.99 3.51 -24.21
CA VAL A 201 9.70 2.89 -23.92
C VAL A 201 9.66 2.34 -22.49
N ASP A 202 10.77 1.78 -22.01
CA ASP A 202 10.86 1.24 -20.63
C ASP A 202 10.78 2.36 -19.59
N GLY A 203 11.34 3.53 -19.89
CA GLY A 203 11.23 4.71 -19.03
C GLY A 203 9.79 5.21 -18.92
N GLU A 204 9.05 5.26 -20.05
CA GLU A 204 7.63 5.60 -20.04
C GLU A 204 6.79 4.63 -19.23
N ALA A 205 6.97 3.31 -19.47
CA ALA A 205 6.25 2.29 -18.74
C ALA A 205 6.52 2.38 -17.23
N SER A 206 7.78 2.63 -16.83
CA SER A 206 8.17 2.82 -15.44
C SER A 206 7.56 4.08 -14.83
N PHE A 207 7.51 5.19 -15.58
CA PHE A 207 6.86 6.44 -15.17
C PHE A 207 5.36 6.23 -14.92
N LEU A 208 4.65 5.63 -15.87
CA LEU A 208 3.21 5.35 -15.74
C LEU A 208 2.93 4.40 -14.59
N ARG A 209 3.76 3.37 -14.39
CA ARG A 209 3.65 2.48 -13.26
C ARG A 209 3.84 3.19 -11.92
N LEU A 210 4.80 4.12 -11.83
CA LEU A 210 4.98 4.94 -10.63
C LEU A 210 3.72 5.76 -10.35
N ILE A 211 3.16 6.45 -11.34
CA ILE A 211 1.90 7.20 -11.18
C ILE A 211 0.77 6.29 -10.67
N GLN A 212 0.60 5.11 -11.25
CA GLN A 212 -0.40 4.13 -10.80
C GLN A 212 -0.21 3.73 -9.32
N ILE A 213 1.03 3.47 -8.92
CA ILE A 213 1.37 3.14 -7.52
C ILE A 213 1.05 4.31 -6.60
N LEU A 214 1.43 5.53 -6.97
CA LEU A 214 1.18 6.72 -6.16
C LEU A 214 -0.32 7.03 -6.00
N ILE A 215 -1.14 6.78 -7.04
CA ILE A 215 -2.60 6.90 -6.94
C ILE A 215 -3.17 5.78 -6.06
N SER A 216 -2.75 4.52 -6.25
CA SER A 216 -3.22 3.39 -5.43
C SER A 216 -2.85 3.52 -3.96
N ALA A 217 -1.83 4.32 -3.66
CA ALA A 217 -1.39 4.66 -2.33
C ALA A 217 -2.18 5.82 -1.70
N GLY A 218 -2.88 6.63 -2.51
CA GLY A 218 -3.48 7.89 -2.05
C GLY A 218 -2.48 9.05 -1.94
N ILE A 219 -1.24 8.86 -2.41
CA ILE A 219 -0.20 9.91 -2.49
C ILE A 219 -0.56 10.92 -3.59
N LEU A 220 -1.05 10.41 -4.72
CA LEU A 220 -1.69 11.23 -5.75
C LEU A 220 -3.19 10.96 -5.79
N THR A 221 -3.95 11.96 -6.18
CA THR A 221 -5.38 11.88 -6.48
C THR A 221 -5.62 12.33 -7.91
N VAL A 222 -6.63 11.76 -8.56
CA VAL A 222 -7.12 12.17 -9.88
C VAL A 222 -8.62 12.37 -9.84
N GLU A 223 -9.17 13.17 -10.72
CA GLU A 223 -10.60 13.49 -10.72
C GLU A 223 -11.49 12.25 -10.86
N SER A 224 -11.08 11.30 -11.71
CA SER A 224 -11.78 10.03 -11.92
C SER A 224 -11.73 9.10 -10.71
N HIS A 225 -10.78 9.30 -9.79
CA HIS A 225 -10.57 8.45 -8.61
C HIS A 225 -10.08 9.29 -7.42
N PRO A 226 -10.96 10.13 -6.84
CA PRO A 226 -10.59 11.00 -5.73
C PRO A 226 -10.31 10.17 -4.46
N VAL A 227 -9.24 10.52 -3.76
CA VAL A 227 -8.93 9.90 -2.45
C VAL A 227 -10.07 10.18 -1.47
N PRO A 228 -10.53 9.18 -0.71
CA PRO A 228 -11.53 9.38 0.34
C PRO A 228 -11.11 10.47 1.33
N GLN A 229 -12.07 11.27 1.79
CA GLN A 229 -11.79 12.31 2.77
C GLN A 229 -11.28 11.71 4.08
N ILE A 230 -10.27 12.33 4.67
CA ILE A 230 -9.78 11.96 6.00
C ILE A 230 -10.92 12.17 6.99
N PRO A 231 -11.32 11.13 7.76
CA PRO A 231 -12.35 11.30 8.78
C PRO A 231 -11.93 12.38 9.79
N ALA A 232 -12.84 13.26 10.13
CA ALA A 232 -12.58 14.21 11.21
C ALA A 232 -12.25 13.42 12.48
N LEU A 233 -11.08 13.64 13.06
CA LEU A 233 -10.72 13.06 14.35
C LEU A 233 -11.81 13.40 15.36
N PRO A 234 -12.37 12.42 16.09
CA PRO A 234 -13.25 12.75 17.21
C PRO A 234 -12.48 13.71 18.09
N LYS A 235 -13.07 14.88 18.37
CA LYS A 235 -12.49 15.84 19.31
C LYS A 235 -12.16 15.04 20.56
N ALA A 236 -10.86 14.95 20.89
CA ALA A 236 -10.44 14.33 22.13
C ALA A 236 -11.30 14.96 23.23
N ALA A 237 -12.02 14.12 23.98
CA ALA A 237 -12.71 14.61 25.16
C ALA A 237 -11.60 15.26 26.01
N GLN A 238 -11.65 16.58 26.11
CA GLN A 238 -10.73 17.29 26.98
C GLN A 238 -10.96 16.76 28.39
N PRO A 239 -9.89 16.42 29.13
CA PRO A 239 -9.99 15.88 30.48
C PRO A 239 -10.63 16.89 31.44
#